data_3e42f02f936b8adf9647ddcf12a03f0c
#
_entry.id   3e42f02f936b8adf9647ddcf12a03f0c
#
_cell.length_a   1.000
_cell.length_b   1.000
_cell.length_c   1.000
_cell.angle_alpha   90.00
_cell.angle_beta   90.00
_cell.angle_gamma   90.00
#
_symmetry.space_group_name_H-M   'P 1'
#
loop_
_entity.id
_entity.type
_entity.pdbx_description
1 polymer ?
#
loop_
_entity_poly.entity_id
_entity_poly.type
_entity_poly.pdbx_seq_one_letter_code
_entity_poly.pdbx_strand_id
1 'polypeptide(L)'
;MIRHMIPKRICSIDFALIGPKEIRSLSTSKVITADTYDDDGFPIPMGLMDMHLGVIEPGLRCKTCSRKLDECPGHFGHIDFAMPVIHSGYSKVIKDVLSSTCSGCSRLLLPQERIDHYTSLLEKIHESEAGTTVTMQEHIRRAIREAVKAKTCPHCTEAQIKLTLDKPTTFREEGRKLTPKEVRSRLEKIPAGDLRTLGFNPETTRPEYMVLTVLPVPPVSVRPSITLESGERSEDDLTHKLVDVLRINQRLRENRDAGAPQLIVEDLWELLQYHVTTYFDNQTAGIPTARHRSGRPLKTIIQRLKGKEGRFRSNLSGKRVNFSARTVITPDPYLSINQVGVPEMAARELTVPVRTNIHNLQFMKWLMKENFDPSDPERYIPGINYMIRPD
;
A
#
# COMPACT_ATOMS: atom_id res chain seq x y z
N MET A 1 -17.06 -13.71 -33.03
CA MET A 1 -17.67 -12.39 -32.75
C MET A 1 -16.61 -11.49 -32.15
N ILE A 2 -16.10 -10.53 -32.88
CA ILE A 2 -15.18 -9.49 -32.36
C ILE A 2 -16.07 -8.55 -31.56
N ARG A 3 -15.98 -8.62 -30.22
CA ARG A 3 -16.57 -7.58 -29.38
C ARG A 3 -15.81 -6.30 -29.66
N HIS A 4 -16.42 -5.36 -30.36
CA HIS A 4 -15.94 -3.99 -30.45
C HIS A 4 -15.89 -3.42 -29.04
N MET A 5 -14.71 -3.44 -28.43
CA MET A 5 -14.49 -2.77 -27.15
C MET A 5 -14.53 -1.26 -27.42
N ILE A 6 -15.64 -0.64 -27.04
CA ILE A 6 -15.73 0.83 -27.03
C ILE A 6 -14.63 1.33 -26.10
N PRO A 7 -13.71 2.17 -26.57
CA PRO A 7 -12.65 2.70 -25.72
C PRO A 7 -13.28 3.51 -24.57
N LYS A 8 -13.03 3.07 -23.34
CA LYS A 8 -13.49 3.75 -22.14
C LYS A 8 -12.42 4.75 -21.70
N ARG A 9 -12.85 5.95 -21.32
CA ARG A 9 -12.00 6.99 -20.72
C ARG A 9 -12.23 7.02 -19.22
N ILE A 10 -11.14 7.02 -18.46
CA ILE A 10 -11.21 7.21 -17.00
C ILE A 10 -11.63 8.66 -16.74
N CYS A 11 -12.72 8.87 -15.99
CA CYS A 11 -13.22 10.19 -15.61
C CYS A 11 -12.76 10.57 -14.19
N SER A 12 -12.78 9.64 -13.25
CA SER A 12 -12.40 9.87 -11.85
C SER A 12 -11.75 8.63 -11.25
N ILE A 13 -11.01 8.81 -10.17
CA ILE A 13 -10.43 7.76 -9.34
C ILE A 13 -10.85 8.02 -7.90
N ASP A 14 -11.63 7.09 -7.33
CA ASP A 14 -12.06 7.13 -5.95
C ASP A 14 -11.25 6.17 -5.09
N PHE A 15 -10.76 6.66 -3.96
CA PHE A 15 -10.06 5.84 -2.98
C PHE A 15 -11.06 5.25 -1.99
N ALA A 16 -11.16 3.91 -1.98
CA ALA A 16 -12.09 3.19 -1.13
C ALA A 16 -11.37 2.18 -0.22
N LEU A 17 -12.08 1.70 0.81
CA LEU A 17 -11.63 0.57 1.63
C LEU A 17 -12.03 -0.72 0.93
N ILE A 18 -11.07 -1.59 0.67
CA ILE A 18 -11.32 -2.88 0.03
C ILE A 18 -11.94 -3.84 1.04
N GLY A 19 -13.13 -4.36 0.70
CA GLY A 19 -13.86 -5.31 1.52
C GLY A 19 -13.29 -6.73 1.47
N PRO A 20 -13.62 -7.60 2.45
CA PRO A 20 -13.13 -8.98 2.48
C PRO A 20 -13.52 -9.81 1.24
N LYS A 21 -14.70 -9.55 0.67
CA LYS A 21 -15.15 -10.21 -0.57
C LYS A 21 -14.29 -9.80 -1.77
N GLU A 22 -13.99 -8.52 -1.89
CA GLU A 22 -13.15 -7.98 -2.95
C GLU A 22 -11.71 -8.46 -2.84
N ILE A 23 -11.13 -8.49 -1.62
CA ILE A 23 -9.79 -9.04 -1.39
C ILE A 23 -9.71 -10.49 -1.87
N ARG A 24 -10.70 -11.31 -1.55
CA ARG A 24 -10.74 -12.71 -2.01
C ARG A 24 -10.93 -12.83 -3.53
N SER A 25 -11.69 -11.94 -4.15
CA SER A 25 -11.89 -11.94 -5.61
C SER A 25 -10.64 -11.50 -6.39
N LEU A 26 -9.84 -10.61 -5.81
CA LEU A 26 -8.55 -10.17 -6.36
C LEU A 26 -7.43 -11.19 -6.15
N SER A 27 -7.59 -12.06 -5.16
CA SER A 27 -6.58 -13.02 -4.74
C SER A 27 -6.56 -14.25 -5.64
N THR A 28 -5.37 -14.62 -6.09
CA THR A 28 -5.13 -15.83 -6.89
C THR A 28 -4.84 -17.06 -6.04
N SER A 29 -4.36 -16.88 -4.81
CA SER A 29 -4.03 -17.97 -3.89
C SER A 29 -4.33 -17.60 -2.45
N LYS A 30 -4.88 -18.56 -1.71
CA LYS A 30 -5.00 -18.47 -0.25
C LYS A 30 -3.71 -18.96 0.39
N VAL A 31 -3.07 -18.10 1.19
CA VAL A 31 -1.83 -18.45 1.88
C VAL A 31 -2.15 -19.06 3.25
N ILE A 32 -1.69 -20.28 3.47
CA ILE A 32 -1.99 -21.06 4.68
C ILE A 32 -0.70 -21.40 5.43
N THR A 33 0.37 -21.82 4.72
CA THR A 33 1.63 -22.25 5.33
C THR A 33 2.60 -21.09 5.48
N ALA A 34 3.34 -21.10 6.58
CA ALA A 34 4.39 -20.13 6.86
C ALA A 34 5.72 -20.47 6.14
N ASP A 35 5.88 -21.70 5.71
CA ASP A 35 7.09 -22.16 5.03
C ASP A 35 7.11 -21.63 3.61
N THR A 36 8.30 -21.25 3.15
CA THR A 36 8.49 -20.54 1.87
C THR A 36 8.97 -21.47 0.76
N TYR A 37 9.91 -22.34 1.08
CA TYR A 37 10.52 -23.28 0.13
C TYR A 37 10.62 -24.67 0.74
N ASP A 38 10.62 -25.69 -0.12
CA ASP A 38 10.90 -27.06 0.26
C ASP A 38 12.41 -27.34 0.34
N ASP A 39 12.79 -28.57 0.70
CA ASP A 39 14.19 -28.99 0.84
C ASP A 39 14.95 -28.94 -0.49
N ASP A 40 14.26 -29.05 -1.62
CA ASP A 40 14.81 -28.95 -2.97
C ASP A 40 14.91 -27.48 -3.46
N GLY A 41 14.44 -26.54 -2.67
CA GLY A 41 14.47 -25.10 -2.96
C GLY A 41 13.32 -24.62 -3.85
N PHE A 42 12.28 -25.43 -4.10
CA PHE A 42 11.10 -25.01 -4.83
C PHE A 42 10.08 -24.30 -3.93
N PRO A 43 9.33 -23.31 -4.46
CA PRO A 43 8.28 -22.63 -3.71
C PRO A 43 7.15 -23.57 -3.32
N ILE A 44 6.79 -23.58 -2.04
CA ILE A 44 5.71 -24.42 -1.50
C ILE A 44 4.36 -23.89 -1.97
N PRO A 45 3.46 -24.76 -2.52
CA PRO A 45 2.11 -24.39 -2.87
C PRO A 45 1.32 -23.88 -1.64
N MET A 46 0.46 -22.86 -1.80
CA MET A 46 -0.27 -22.18 -0.71
C MET A 46 0.63 -21.57 0.37
N GLY A 47 1.93 -21.45 0.11
CA GLY A 47 2.91 -20.74 0.93
C GLY A 47 3.06 -19.28 0.51
N LEU A 48 3.94 -18.56 1.23
CA LEU A 48 4.22 -17.15 0.95
C LEU A 48 4.92 -16.92 -0.39
N MET A 49 5.63 -17.91 -0.92
CA MET A 49 6.34 -17.85 -2.19
C MET A 49 5.66 -18.63 -3.32
N ASP A 50 4.36 -18.98 -3.15
CA ASP A 50 3.58 -19.72 -4.13
C ASP A 50 3.69 -19.10 -5.54
N MET A 51 3.94 -19.92 -6.55
CA MET A 51 4.06 -19.52 -7.95
C MET A 51 2.79 -18.88 -8.54
N HIS A 52 1.65 -19.00 -7.86
CA HIS A 52 0.42 -18.25 -8.22
C HIS A 52 0.52 -16.76 -7.89
N LEU A 53 1.39 -16.37 -6.96
CA LEU A 53 1.62 -14.96 -6.57
C LEU A 53 2.62 -14.25 -7.48
N GLY A 54 3.25 -14.96 -8.40
CA GLY A 54 4.28 -14.47 -9.31
C GLY A 54 5.54 -15.32 -9.25
N VAL A 55 6.54 -14.97 -10.04
CA VAL A 55 7.83 -15.66 -10.12
C VAL A 55 8.96 -14.67 -10.01
N ILE A 56 10.05 -15.06 -9.34
CA ILE A 56 11.28 -14.27 -9.17
C ILE A 56 12.50 -15.00 -9.66
N GLU A 57 12.41 -16.31 -9.95
CA GLU A 57 13.53 -17.12 -10.43
C GLU A 57 13.48 -17.21 -11.96
N PRO A 58 14.64 -17.01 -12.63
CA PRO A 58 14.73 -17.21 -14.07
C PRO A 58 14.43 -18.68 -14.42
N GLY A 59 13.67 -18.88 -15.49
CA GLY A 59 13.27 -20.22 -15.95
C GLY A 59 11.91 -20.70 -15.44
N LEU A 60 11.40 -20.18 -14.33
CA LEU A 60 10.05 -20.50 -13.84
C LEU A 60 8.98 -19.65 -14.55
N ARG A 61 7.77 -20.19 -14.61
CA ARG A 61 6.59 -19.49 -15.13
C ARG A 61 5.52 -19.33 -14.05
N CYS A 62 4.91 -18.16 -14.00
CA CYS A 62 3.78 -17.90 -13.11
C CYS A 62 2.61 -18.84 -13.43
N LYS A 63 2.07 -19.51 -12.42
CA LYS A 63 0.92 -20.43 -12.59
C LYS A 63 -0.40 -19.71 -12.87
N THR A 64 -0.49 -18.41 -12.59
CA THR A 64 -1.70 -17.61 -12.83
C THR A 64 -1.75 -17.04 -14.25
N CYS A 65 -0.66 -16.42 -14.73
CA CYS A 65 -0.62 -15.75 -16.05
C CYS A 65 0.30 -16.43 -17.07
N SER A 66 0.99 -17.51 -16.71
CA SER A 66 1.94 -18.29 -17.53
C SER A 66 3.14 -17.49 -18.06
N ARG A 67 3.32 -16.23 -17.63
CA ARG A 67 4.42 -15.34 -18.03
C ARG A 67 5.69 -15.62 -17.24
N LYS A 68 6.83 -15.19 -17.80
CA LYS A 68 8.14 -15.25 -17.16
C LYS A 68 8.35 -14.07 -16.18
N LEU A 69 9.48 -14.07 -15.48
CA LEU A 69 9.90 -13.07 -14.50
C LEU A 69 9.67 -11.61 -14.96
N ASP A 70 10.16 -11.23 -16.14
CA ASP A 70 10.12 -9.83 -16.60
C ASP A 70 8.74 -9.39 -17.12
N GLU A 71 7.88 -10.34 -17.42
CA GLU A 71 6.55 -10.09 -18.01
C GLU A 71 5.42 -10.22 -16.99
N CYS A 72 5.65 -10.93 -15.88
CA CYS A 72 4.63 -11.15 -14.86
C CYS A 72 4.48 -9.93 -13.95
N PRO A 73 3.29 -9.30 -13.90
CA PRO A 73 3.07 -8.13 -13.03
C PRO A 73 3.01 -8.48 -11.54
N GLY A 74 2.97 -9.77 -11.21
CA GLY A 74 2.67 -10.26 -9.87
C GLY A 74 1.18 -10.28 -9.56
N HIS A 75 0.78 -11.17 -8.67
CA HIS A 75 -0.63 -11.38 -8.28
C HIS A 75 -0.76 -11.37 -6.76
N PHE A 76 -1.87 -10.82 -6.26
CA PHE A 76 -2.16 -10.80 -4.84
C PHE A 76 -2.63 -12.17 -4.35
N GLY A 77 -2.21 -12.51 -3.12
CA GLY A 77 -2.80 -13.57 -2.33
C GLY A 77 -3.61 -13.01 -1.16
N HIS A 78 -4.13 -13.89 -0.31
CA HIS A 78 -4.78 -13.48 0.92
C HIS A 78 -4.55 -14.45 2.07
N ILE A 79 -4.64 -13.92 3.30
CA ILE A 79 -4.66 -14.69 4.55
C ILE A 79 -5.99 -14.43 5.24
N ASP A 80 -6.74 -15.49 5.55
CA ASP A 80 -7.94 -15.40 6.39
C ASP A 80 -7.56 -15.41 7.86
N PHE A 81 -7.90 -14.37 8.59
CA PHE A 81 -7.68 -14.31 10.02
C PHE A 81 -8.64 -15.22 10.80
N ALA A 82 -8.12 -15.88 11.83
CA ALA A 82 -8.92 -16.67 12.77
C ALA A 82 -9.88 -15.77 13.57
N MET A 83 -9.43 -14.56 13.91
CA MET A 83 -10.21 -13.54 14.62
C MET A 83 -9.96 -12.16 14.01
N PRO A 84 -10.95 -11.23 14.07
CA PRO A 84 -10.81 -9.89 13.49
C PRO A 84 -9.68 -9.09 14.14
N VAL A 85 -8.99 -8.25 13.36
CA VAL A 85 -7.85 -7.43 13.79
C VAL A 85 -8.08 -5.97 13.38
N ILE A 86 -7.79 -5.02 14.26
CA ILE A 86 -7.97 -3.61 13.97
C ILE A 86 -6.80 -3.08 13.12
N HIS A 87 -7.11 -2.39 12.03
CA HIS A 87 -6.10 -1.72 11.24
C HIS A 87 -5.58 -0.47 11.97
N SER A 88 -4.30 -0.48 12.36
CA SER A 88 -3.68 0.58 13.19
C SER A 88 -3.79 1.99 12.59
N GLY A 89 -3.74 2.10 11.26
CA GLY A 89 -3.86 3.38 10.55
C GLY A 89 -5.23 4.06 10.70
N TYR A 90 -6.28 3.28 10.99
CA TYR A 90 -7.65 3.79 11.10
C TYR A 90 -8.17 3.89 12.55
N SER A 91 -7.33 3.65 13.56
CA SER A 91 -7.76 3.66 14.97
C SER A 91 -8.44 4.96 15.40
N LYS A 92 -7.97 6.12 14.91
CA LYS A 92 -8.61 7.41 15.20
C LYS A 92 -9.98 7.53 14.54
N VAL A 93 -10.09 7.11 13.27
CA VAL A 93 -11.35 7.16 12.52
C VAL A 93 -12.38 6.24 13.18
N ILE A 94 -11.98 5.02 13.55
CA ILE A 94 -12.82 4.08 14.30
C ILE A 94 -13.29 4.71 15.60
N LYS A 95 -12.40 5.36 16.37
CA LYS A 95 -12.76 6.08 17.60
C LYS A 95 -13.81 7.15 17.32
N ASP A 96 -13.59 7.99 16.31
CA ASP A 96 -14.48 9.11 15.97
C ASP A 96 -15.86 8.59 15.56
N VAL A 97 -15.93 7.52 14.76
CA VAL A 97 -17.19 6.87 14.36
C VAL A 97 -17.89 6.25 15.58
N LEU A 98 -17.20 5.46 16.40
CA LEU A 98 -17.80 4.84 17.59
C LEU A 98 -18.24 5.86 18.63
N SER A 99 -17.53 6.98 18.78
CA SER A 99 -17.90 8.04 19.72
C SER A 99 -19.07 8.87 19.24
N SER A 100 -19.34 8.92 17.93
CA SER A 100 -20.45 9.65 17.32
C SER A 100 -21.69 8.80 17.10
N THR A 101 -21.60 7.47 17.32
CA THR A 101 -22.70 6.52 17.15
C THR A 101 -23.13 5.90 18.48
N CYS A 102 -24.39 5.57 18.62
CA CYS A 102 -24.98 4.99 19.82
C CYS A 102 -24.41 3.59 20.10
N SER A 103 -24.11 3.27 21.35
CA SER A 103 -23.63 1.96 21.79
C SER A 103 -24.67 0.85 21.60
N GLY A 104 -25.97 1.15 21.75
CA GLY A 104 -27.05 0.17 21.61
C GLY A 104 -27.58 0.06 20.18
N CYS A 105 -28.11 1.14 19.61
CA CYS A 105 -28.77 1.10 18.30
C CYS A 105 -27.85 1.38 17.10
N SER A 106 -26.58 1.78 17.33
CA SER A 106 -25.57 2.12 16.29
C SER A 106 -25.99 3.26 15.34
N ARG A 107 -27.03 4.02 15.65
CA ARG A 107 -27.42 5.24 14.92
C ARG A 107 -26.51 6.40 15.30
N LEU A 108 -26.35 7.35 14.38
CA LEU A 108 -25.64 8.59 14.64
C LEU A 108 -26.33 9.39 15.78
N LEU A 109 -25.55 9.94 16.72
CA LEU A 109 -26.05 10.68 17.89
C LEU A 109 -26.50 12.09 17.54
N LEU A 110 -27.22 12.23 16.42
CA LEU A 110 -27.85 13.45 15.95
C LEU A 110 -29.34 13.21 15.69
N PRO A 111 -30.21 14.21 15.89
CA PRO A 111 -31.58 14.12 15.44
C PRO A 111 -31.70 13.94 13.93
N GLN A 112 -32.74 13.26 13.45
CA GLN A 112 -32.89 12.91 12.03
C GLN A 112 -32.83 14.17 11.12
N GLU A 113 -33.45 15.27 11.51
CA GLU A 113 -33.41 16.55 10.77
C GLU A 113 -31.97 17.05 10.54
N ARG A 114 -31.09 16.85 11.53
CA ARG A 114 -29.68 17.26 11.42
C ARG A 114 -28.90 16.32 10.53
N ILE A 115 -29.18 15.03 10.56
CA ILE A 115 -28.57 14.02 9.66
C ILE A 115 -28.92 14.38 8.22
N ASP A 116 -30.19 14.62 7.93
CA ASP A 116 -30.70 14.98 6.59
C ASP A 116 -30.08 16.30 6.10
N HIS A 117 -29.96 17.28 7.00
CA HIS A 117 -29.29 18.55 6.69
C HIS A 117 -27.81 18.36 6.28
N TYR A 118 -27.02 17.60 7.07
CA TYR A 118 -25.62 17.36 6.74
C TYR A 118 -25.46 16.53 5.47
N THR A 119 -26.30 15.54 5.25
CA THR A 119 -26.28 14.71 4.03
C THR A 119 -26.54 15.57 2.79
N SER A 120 -27.62 16.38 2.81
CA SER A 120 -27.95 17.31 1.72
C SER A 120 -26.86 18.35 1.45
N LEU A 121 -26.20 18.83 2.51
CA LEU A 121 -25.07 19.75 2.38
C LEU A 121 -23.87 19.10 1.69
N LEU A 122 -23.50 17.86 2.09
CA LEU A 122 -22.40 17.11 1.51
C LEU A 122 -22.67 16.74 0.04
N GLU A 123 -23.91 16.40 -0.31
CA GLU A 123 -24.31 16.13 -1.71
C GLU A 123 -24.16 17.39 -2.57
N LYS A 124 -24.64 18.55 -2.10
CA LYS A 124 -24.47 19.83 -2.81
C LYS A 124 -23.01 20.22 -3.01
N ILE A 125 -22.14 19.96 -2.02
CA ILE A 125 -20.71 20.22 -2.12
C ILE A 125 -20.08 19.28 -3.14
N HIS A 126 -20.49 18.02 -3.18
CA HIS A 126 -19.99 17.03 -4.14
C HIS A 126 -20.39 17.37 -5.58
N GLU A 127 -21.58 17.91 -5.80
CA GLU A 127 -22.09 18.31 -7.11
C GLU A 127 -21.51 19.65 -7.60
N SER A 128 -21.01 20.49 -6.69
CA SER A 128 -20.46 21.79 -7.04
C SER A 128 -19.03 21.68 -7.56
N GLU A 129 -18.71 22.29 -8.69
CA GLU A 129 -17.34 22.35 -9.24
C GLU A 129 -16.35 23.08 -8.31
N ALA A 130 -16.84 23.94 -7.43
CA ALA A 130 -16.08 24.67 -6.43
C ALA A 130 -15.90 23.90 -5.09
N GLY A 131 -16.57 22.73 -4.96
CA GLY A 131 -16.50 21.90 -3.75
C GLY A 131 -15.10 21.28 -3.58
N THR A 132 -14.39 21.69 -2.53
CA THR A 132 -13.09 21.12 -2.22
C THR A 132 -13.22 19.99 -1.20
N THR A 133 -12.33 19.01 -1.28
CA THR A 133 -12.21 17.92 -0.28
C THR A 133 -12.03 18.48 1.14
N VAL A 134 -11.37 19.62 1.28
CA VAL A 134 -11.17 20.31 2.56
C VAL A 134 -12.50 20.76 3.16
N THR A 135 -13.37 21.37 2.37
CA THR A 135 -14.70 21.83 2.79
C THR A 135 -15.57 20.65 3.24
N MET A 136 -15.57 19.54 2.48
CA MET A 136 -16.29 18.32 2.87
C MET A 136 -15.79 17.78 4.22
N GLN A 137 -14.48 17.69 4.41
CA GLN A 137 -13.89 17.20 5.66
C GLN A 137 -14.22 18.10 6.86
N GLU A 138 -14.33 19.41 6.69
CA GLU A 138 -14.72 20.32 7.75
C GLU A 138 -16.17 20.09 8.20
N HIS A 139 -17.10 19.89 7.27
CA HIS A 139 -18.49 19.57 7.58
C HIS A 139 -18.63 18.21 8.28
N ILE A 140 -17.94 17.18 7.81
CA ILE A 140 -17.90 15.87 8.47
C ILE A 140 -17.37 15.99 9.92
N ARG A 141 -16.25 16.68 10.11
CA ARG A 141 -15.69 16.92 11.45
C ARG A 141 -16.63 17.74 12.35
N ARG A 142 -17.44 18.63 11.77
CA ARG A 142 -18.43 19.40 12.51
C ARG A 142 -19.58 18.51 12.95
N ALA A 143 -20.11 17.66 12.09
CA ALA A 143 -21.15 16.69 12.40
C ALA A 143 -20.69 15.71 13.51
N ILE A 144 -19.47 15.15 13.41
CA ILE A 144 -18.90 14.28 14.43
C ILE A 144 -18.78 15.02 15.78
N ARG A 145 -18.26 16.24 15.79
CA ARG A 145 -18.11 17.03 17.03
C ARG A 145 -19.44 17.38 17.69
N GLU A 146 -20.50 17.56 16.89
CA GLU A 146 -21.86 17.79 17.38
C GLU A 146 -22.43 16.50 17.97
N ALA A 147 -22.31 15.38 17.27
CA ALA A 147 -22.76 14.07 17.74
C ALA A 147 -22.12 13.63 19.06
N VAL A 148 -20.80 13.80 19.19
CA VAL A 148 -20.04 13.41 20.43
C VAL A 148 -20.47 14.18 21.68
N LYS A 149 -21.14 15.34 21.55
CA LYS A 149 -21.66 16.11 22.68
C LYS A 149 -22.96 15.55 23.27
N ALA A 150 -23.65 14.68 22.55
CA ALA A 150 -24.90 14.09 23.01
C ALA A 150 -24.65 13.15 24.19
N LYS A 151 -25.35 13.35 25.29
CA LYS A 151 -25.29 12.47 26.49
C LYS A 151 -26.26 11.30 26.40
N THR A 152 -27.33 11.46 25.65
CA THR A 152 -28.36 10.45 25.41
C THR A 152 -28.62 10.31 23.92
N CYS A 153 -28.95 9.11 23.48
CA CYS A 153 -29.26 8.86 22.08
C CYS A 153 -30.64 9.47 21.72
N PRO A 154 -30.76 10.30 20.67
CA PRO A 154 -32.03 10.84 20.25
C PRO A 154 -33.00 9.81 19.65
N HIS A 155 -32.50 8.60 19.31
CA HIS A 155 -33.28 7.54 18.65
C HIS A 155 -33.79 6.47 19.62
N CYS A 156 -32.95 6.05 20.59
CA CYS A 156 -33.30 4.98 21.54
C CYS A 156 -33.24 5.41 23.00
N THR A 157 -32.96 6.69 23.27
CA THR A 157 -32.88 7.30 24.64
C THR A 157 -31.81 6.71 25.57
N GLU A 158 -30.95 5.81 25.07
CA GLU A 158 -29.90 5.18 25.87
C GLU A 158 -28.80 6.19 26.21
N ALA A 159 -28.31 6.16 27.45
CA ALA A 159 -27.21 6.99 27.90
C ALA A 159 -25.90 6.58 27.22
N GLN A 160 -25.12 7.56 26.75
CA GLN A 160 -23.90 7.29 26.03
C GLN A 160 -22.69 7.21 26.96
N ILE A 161 -21.88 6.19 26.73
CA ILE A 161 -20.65 5.89 27.49
C ILE A 161 -19.45 6.53 26.78
N LYS A 162 -18.56 7.13 27.56
CA LYS A 162 -17.33 7.74 27.01
C LYS A 162 -16.35 6.66 26.51
N LEU A 163 -16.07 6.69 25.22
CA LEU A 163 -15.08 5.83 24.59
C LEU A 163 -13.69 6.47 24.68
N THR A 164 -12.70 5.69 25.10
CA THR A 164 -11.28 6.08 25.12
C THR A 164 -10.49 5.17 24.20
N LEU A 165 -9.48 5.74 23.50
CA LEU A 165 -8.53 5.00 22.68
C LEU A 165 -7.20 4.93 23.45
N ASP A 166 -6.84 3.72 23.86
CA ASP A 166 -5.53 3.37 24.35
C ASP A 166 -4.69 2.92 23.14
N LYS A 167 -3.76 3.79 22.75
CA LYS A 167 -3.00 3.58 21.52
C LYS A 167 -2.14 2.30 21.59
N PRO A 168 -1.96 1.60 20.50
CA PRO A 168 -2.36 2.00 19.11
C PRO A 168 -3.77 1.57 18.69
N THR A 169 -4.35 0.51 19.26
CA THR A 169 -5.54 -0.16 18.70
C THR A 169 -6.56 -0.62 19.74
N THR A 170 -6.37 -0.29 21.03
CA THR A 170 -7.25 -0.74 22.11
C THR A 170 -8.32 0.30 22.44
N PHE A 171 -9.58 -0.08 22.35
CA PHE A 171 -10.72 0.77 22.71
C PHE A 171 -11.24 0.36 24.08
N ARG A 172 -11.58 1.35 24.94
CA ARG A 172 -12.15 1.12 26.27
C ARG A 172 -13.39 1.96 26.48
N GLU A 173 -14.41 1.35 27.10
CA GLU A 173 -15.62 1.98 27.60
C GLU A 173 -15.64 1.80 29.12
N GLU A 174 -15.60 2.90 29.89
CA GLU A 174 -15.56 2.86 31.35
C GLU A 174 -14.57 1.86 31.94
N GLY A 175 -13.40 1.73 31.31
CA GLY A 175 -12.36 0.78 31.74
C GLY A 175 -12.46 -0.61 31.12
N ARG A 176 -13.62 -1.04 30.61
CA ARG A 176 -13.79 -2.31 29.89
C ARG A 176 -13.14 -2.23 28.51
N LYS A 177 -12.30 -3.21 28.18
CA LYS A 177 -11.70 -3.36 26.85
C LYS A 177 -12.76 -3.90 25.87
N LEU A 178 -12.94 -3.20 24.75
CA LEU A 178 -13.75 -3.69 23.63
C LEU A 178 -12.93 -4.65 22.75
N THR A 179 -13.51 -5.78 22.45
CA THR A 179 -12.90 -6.72 21.50
C THR A 179 -13.03 -6.21 20.06
N PRO A 180 -12.08 -6.51 19.16
CA PRO A 180 -12.20 -6.15 17.75
C PRO A 180 -13.48 -6.70 17.08
N LYS A 181 -14.01 -7.82 17.58
CA LYS A 181 -15.28 -8.39 17.12
C LYS A 181 -16.46 -7.50 17.48
N GLU A 182 -16.51 -6.98 18.71
CA GLU A 182 -17.56 -6.04 19.17
C GLU A 182 -17.47 -4.73 18.38
N VAL A 183 -16.25 -4.20 18.20
CA VAL A 183 -16.01 -2.99 17.38
C VAL A 183 -16.57 -3.20 15.96
N ARG A 184 -16.22 -4.29 15.31
CA ARG A 184 -16.70 -4.62 13.98
C ARG A 184 -18.22 -4.73 13.93
N SER A 185 -18.83 -5.46 14.86
CA SER A 185 -20.28 -5.64 14.92
C SER A 185 -21.04 -4.32 15.07
N ARG A 186 -20.51 -3.36 15.84
CA ARG A 186 -21.11 -2.01 15.97
C ARG A 186 -21.01 -1.24 14.65
N LEU A 187 -19.84 -1.29 13.99
CA LEU A 187 -19.62 -0.62 12.70
C LEU A 187 -20.51 -1.19 11.59
N GLU A 188 -20.74 -2.51 11.57
CA GLU A 188 -21.64 -3.18 10.61
C GLU A 188 -23.11 -2.76 10.75
N LYS A 189 -23.56 -2.43 11.97
CA LYS A 189 -24.94 -2.06 12.27
C LYS A 189 -25.28 -0.60 11.89
N ILE A 190 -24.29 0.23 11.54
CA ILE A 190 -24.55 1.64 11.18
C ILE A 190 -25.35 1.70 9.89
N PRO A 191 -26.52 2.40 9.87
CA PRO A 191 -27.35 2.53 8.68
C PRO A 191 -26.67 3.31 7.56
N ALA A 192 -27.01 2.99 6.30
CA ALA A 192 -26.42 3.62 5.12
C ALA A 192 -26.62 5.15 5.06
N GLY A 193 -27.76 5.66 5.54
CA GLY A 193 -28.02 7.10 5.63
C GLY A 193 -27.04 7.82 6.56
N ASP A 194 -26.80 7.23 7.74
CA ASP A 194 -25.89 7.82 8.74
C ASP A 194 -24.43 7.78 8.27
N LEU A 195 -24.04 6.74 7.46
CA LEU A 195 -22.70 6.62 6.88
C LEU A 195 -22.33 7.77 5.95
N ARG A 196 -23.27 8.28 5.14
CA ARG A 196 -23.04 9.43 4.26
C ARG A 196 -22.68 10.68 5.05
N THR A 197 -23.38 10.94 6.15
CA THR A 197 -23.07 12.06 7.05
C THR A 197 -21.68 11.96 7.68
N LEU A 198 -21.20 10.73 7.92
CA LEU A 198 -19.85 10.44 8.42
C LEU A 198 -18.78 10.48 7.31
N GLY A 199 -19.16 10.72 6.06
CA GLY A 199 -18.25 10.79 4.92
C GLY A 199 -17.86 9.43 4.32
N PHE A 200 -18.63 8.38 4.61
CA PHE A 200 -18.44 7.06 4.00
C PHE A 200 -19.43 6.84 2.86
N ASN A 201 -18.96 6.23 1.79
CA ASN A 201 -19.83 5.73 0.74
C ASN A 201 -20.32 4.32 1.14
N PRO A 202 -21.65 4.12 1.37
CA PRO A 202 -22.18 2.83 1.82
C PRO A 202 -21.93 1.68 0.85
N GLU A 203 -21.74 1.96 -0.44
CA GLU A 203 -21.54 0.94 -1.48
C GLU A 203 -20.09 0.49 -1.59
N THR A 204 -19.14 1.42 -1.47
CA THR A 204 -17.71 1.15 -1.73
C THR A 204 -16.85 1.18 -0.49
N THR A 205 -17.24 1.93 0.55
CA THR A 205 -16.37 2.21 1.70
C THR A 205 -17.16 2.08 3.00
N ARG A 206 -17.29 0.87 3.49
CA ARG A 206 -17.96 0.63 4.77
C ARG A 206 -16.97 0.65 5.94
N PRO A 207 -17.32 1.25 7.10
CA PRO A 207 -16.41 1.40 8.24
C PRO A 207 -15.98 0.08 8.87
N GLU A 208 -16.77 -0.99 8.76
CA GLU A 208 -16.39 -2.32 9.24
C GLU A 208 -15.15 -2.89 8.52
N TYR A 209 -14.81 -2.40 7.33
CA TYR A 209 -13.60 -2.84 6.60
C TYR A 209 -12.30 -2.33 7.24
N MET A 210 -12.38 -1.34 8.14
CA MET A 210 -11.25 -0.93 8.97
C MET A 210 -10.87 -1.96 10.04
N VAL A 211 -11.75 -2.96 10.28
CA VAL A 211 -11.47 -4.13 11.11
C VAL A 211 -11.27 -5.33 10.20
N LEU A 212 -10.03 -5.73 10.05
CA LEU A 212 -9.59 -6.73 9.08
C LEU A 212 -10.03 -8.14 9.50
N THR A 213 -10.63 -8.87 8.59
CA THR A 213 -10.88 -10.31 8.67
C THR A 213 -10.06 -11.08 7.65
N VAL A 214 -9.57 -10.38 6.62
CA VAL A 214 -8.73 -10.91 5.56
C VAL A 214 -7.58 -9.92 5.34
N LEU A 215 -6.36 -10.42 5.23
CA LEU A 215 -5.19 -9.63 4.91
C LEU A 215 -4.78 -9.90 3.46
N PRO A 216 -4.67 -8.88 2.60
CA PRO A 216 -4.09 -9.06 1.28
C PRO A 216 -2.57 -9.30 1.40
N VAL A 217 -2.08 -10.31 0.69
CA VAL A 217 -0.66 -10.64 0.62
C VAL A 217 -0.10 -10.07 -0.68
N PRO A 218 0.92 -9.20 -0.63
CA PRO A 218 1.50 -8.61 -1.83
C PRO A 218 2.19 -9.67 -2.69
N PRO A 219 2.29 -9.43 -4.01
CA PRO A 219 2.98 -10.30 -4.94
C PRO A 219 4.43 -10.59 -4.53
N VAL A 220 4.97 -11.70 -5.02
CA VAL A 220 6.36 -12.10 -4.76
C VAL A 220 7.35 -11.06 -5.30
N SER A 221 7.03 -10.41 -6.43
CA SER A 221 7.85 -9.33 -7.02
C SER A 221 8.05 -8.11 -6.11
N VAL A 222 7.13 -7.84 -5.17
CA VAL A 222 7.24 -6.74 -4.19
C VAL A 222 8.16 -7.10 -3.01
N ARG A 223 8.33 -8.40 -2.74
CA ARG A 223 9.11 -8.95 -1.62
C ARG A 223 10.02 -10.10 -2.10
N PRO A 224 10.96 -9.82 -3.01
CA PRO A 224 11.78 -10.86 -3.62
C PRO A 224 12.66 -11.57 -2.58
N SER A 225 12.90 -12.87 -2.81
CA SER A 225 13.89 -13.67 -2.10
C SER A 225 15.12 -13.79 -2.98
N ILE A 226 16.31 -13.57 -2.43
CA ILE A 226 17.58 -13.60 -3.14
C ILE A 226 18.41 -14.75 -2.59
N THR A 227 18.94 -15.60 -3.47
CA THR A 227 19.89 -16.64 -3.09
C THR A 227 21.29 -16.01 -3.05
N LEU A 228 21.95 -16.10 -1.91
CA LEU A 228 23.32 -15.63 -1.70
C LEU A 228 24.32 -16.62 -2.32
N GLU A 229 25.55 -16.17 -2.54
CA GLU A 229 26.65 -17.03 -3.02
C GLU A 229 26.93 -18.23 -2.08
N SER A 230 26.61 -18.10 -0.80
CA SER A 230 26.69 -19.16 0.20
C SER A 230 25.63 -20.27 0.04
N GLY A 231 24.65 -20.10 -0.86
CA GLY A 231 23.49 -20.98 -1.00
C GLY A 231 22.35 -20.66 -0.05
N GLU A 232 22.55 -19.78 0.94
CA GLU A 232 21.48 -19.32 1.82
C GLU A 232 20.54 -18.35 1.09
N ARG A 233 19.24 -18.41 1.42
CA ARG A 233 18.25 -17.48 0.90
C ARG A 233 18.07 -16.30 1.86
N SER A 234 18.20 -15.11 1.33
CA SER A 234 17.85 -13.86 2.02
C SER A 234 16.43 -13.45 1.65
N GLU A 235 15.54 -13.46 2.62
CA GLU A 235 14.15 -13.07 2.44
C GLU A 235 13.92 -11.61 2.82
N ASP A 236 12.92 -11.02 2.20
CA ASP A 236 12.50 -9.65 2.45
C ASP A 236 11.87 -9.48 3.85
N ASP A 237 12.03 -8.29 4.45
CA ASP A 237 11.46 -7.95 5.77
C ASP A 237 9.94 -8.15 5.83
N LEU A 238 9.20 -7.90 4.72
CA LEU A 238 7.76 -8.16 4.65
C LEU A 238 7.44 -9.65 4.70
N THR A 239 8.26 -10.49 4.08
CA THR A 239 8.09 -11.95 4.14
C THR A 239 8.27 -12.45 5.57
N HIS A 240 9.29 -12.00 6.29
CA HIS A 240 9.48 -12.34 7.70
C HIS A 240 8.26 -11.95 8.56
N LYS A 241 7.70 -10.75 8.36
CA LYS A 241 6.51 -10.32 9.09
C LYS A 241 5.26 -11.13 8.74
N LEU A 242 5.10 -11.52 7.47
CA LEU A 242 3.99 -12.39 7.05
C LEU A 242 4.12 -13.80 7.62
N VAL A 243 5.33 -14.34 7.73
CA VAL A 243 5.60 -15.62 8.44
C VAL A 243 5.14 -15.54 9.88
N ASP A 244 5.50 -14.46 10.61
CA ASP A 244 5.06 -14.25 11.98
C ASP A 244 3.53 -14.21 12.09
N VAL A 245 2.88 -13.43 11.22
CA VAL A 245 1.41 -13.32 11.16
C VAL A 245 0.75 -14.68 10.93
N LEU A 246 1.26 -15.47 9.98
CA LEU A 246 0.72 -16.80 9.67
C LEU A 246 0.86 -17.77 10.83
N ARG A 247 2.05 -17.85 11.45
CA ARG A 247 2.31 -18.74 12.59
C ARG A 247 1.38 -18.46 13.77
N ILE A 248 1.24 -17.17 14.12
CA ILE A 248 0.36 -16.79 15.23
C ILE A 248 -1.11 -16.99 14.87
N ASN A 249 -1.51 -16.68 13.63
CA ASN A 249 -2.88 -16.89 13.15
C ASN A 249 -3.26 -18.37 13.17
N GLN A 250 -2.35 -19.27 12.79
CA GLN A 250 -2.54 -20.71 12.85
C GLN A 250 -2.67 -21.19 14.30
N ARG A 251 -1.75 -20.80 15.19
CA ARG A 251 -1.83 -21.13 16.62
C ARG A 251 -3.14 -20.63 17.25
N LEU A 252 -3.56 -19.41 16.91
CA LEU A 252 -4.81 -18.85 17.41
C LEU A 252 -6.02 -19.67 16.93
N ARG A 253 -6.01 -20.11 15.68
CA ARG A 253 -7.07 -20.98 15.12
C ARG A 253 -7.12 -22.32 15.85
N GLU A 254 -5.99 -23.01 15.99
CA GLU A 254 -5.87 -24.29 16.68
C GLU A 254 -6.34 -24.20 18.13
N ASN A 255 -5.91 -23.20 18.90
CA ASN A 255 -6.32 -23.03 20.30
C ASN A 255 -7.80 -22.68 20.43
N ARG A 256 -8.34 -21.83 19.55
CA ARG A 256 -9.78 -21.53 19.53
C ARG A 256 -10.61 -22.78 19.23
N ASP A 257 -10.22 -23.55 18.23
CA ASP A 257 -10.96 -24.73 17.76
C ASP A 257 -10.82 -25.90 18.75
N ALA A 258 -9.71 -25.97 19.49
CA ALA A 258 -9.50 -26.89 20.60
C ALA A 258 -10.21 -26.49 21.92
N GLY A 259 -10.89 -25.33 21.95
CA GLY A 259 -11.57 -24.86 23.18
C GLY A 259 -10.62 -24.46 24.30
N ALA A 260 -9.43 -23.93 23.99
CA ALA A 260 -8.48 -23.46 25.00
C ALA A 260 -9.07 -22.36 25.90
N PRO A 261 -8.53 -22.17 27.13
CA PRO A 261 -8.95 -21.12 28.04
C PRO A 261 -8.95 -19.74 27.37
N GLN A 262 -9.97 -18.93 27.65
CA GLN A 262 -10.16 -17.62 27.01
C GLN A 262 -8.93 -16.71 27.14
N LEU A 263 -8.23 -16.77 28.27
CA LEU A 263 -7.02 -15.97 28.50
C LEU A 263 -5.95 -16.27 27.45
N ILE A 264 -5.71 -17.55 27.12
CA ILE A 264 -4.72 -17.96 26.10
C ILE A 264 -5.13 -17.47 24.70
N VAL A 265 -6.42 -17.56 24.41
CA VAL A 265 -6.96 -17.09 23.11
C VAL A 265 -6.81 -15.56 23.00
N GLU A 266 -7.08 -14.83 24.07
CA GLU A 266 -6.92 -13.36 24.12
C GLU A 266 -5.46 -12.94 23.98
N ASP A 267 -4.51 -13.61 24.65
CA ASP A 267 -3.07 -13.34 24.52
C ASP A 267 -2.57 -13.59 23.09
N LEU A 268 -2.96 -14.69 22.47
CA LEU A 268 -2.62 -14.98 21.08
C LEU A 268 -3.25 -13.97 20.12
N TRP A 269 -4.46 -13.50 20.42
CA TRP A 269 -5.13 -12.48 19.63
C TRP A 269 -4.43 -11.12 19.72
N GLU A 270 -3.98 -10.73 20.93
CA GLU A 270 -3.17 -9.53 21.13
C GLU A 270 -1.82 -9.63 20.38
N LEU A 271 -1.20 -10.81 20.40
CA LEU A 271 0.04 -11.05 19.67
C LEU A 271 -0.19 -10.96 18.13
N LEU A 272 -1.32 -11.50 17.64
CA LEU A 272 -1.71 -11.33 16.23
C LEU A 272 -1.91 -9.84 15.89
N GLN A 273 -2.61 -9.09 16.74
CA GLN A 273 -2.80 -7.65 16.60
C GLN A 273 -1.45 -6.91 16.54
N TYR A 274 -0.49 -7.27 17.39
CA TYR A 274 0.86 -6.71 17.38
C TYR A 274 1.58 -6.98 16.05
N HIS A 275 1.57 -8.22 15.56
CA HIS A 275 2.25 -8.57 14.31
C HIS A 275 1.62 -7.88 13.09
N VAL A 276 0.30 -7.76 13.03
CA VAL A 276 -0.40 -7.02 11.97
C VAL A 276 -0.12 -5.53 12.06
N THR A 277 -0.11 -4.95 13.25
CA THR A 277 0.22 -3.52 13.45
C THR A 277 1.64 -3.22 12.98
N THR A 278 2.63 -4.03 13.39
CA THR A 278 4.02 -3.87 12.97
C THR A 278 4.27 -4.23 11.51
N TYR A 279 3.41 -5.02 10.88
CA TYR A 279 3.45 -5.26 9.43
C TYR A 279 3.08 -4.01 8.62
N PHE A 280 2.09 -3.25 9.08
CA PHE A 280 1.72 -1.98 8.44
C PHE A 280 2.69 -0.87 8.81
N ASP A 281 2.93 -0.65 10.12
CA ASP A 281 3.80 0.41 10.63
C ASP A 281 4.64 -0.07 11.82
N ASN A 282 5.92 -0.28 11.57
CA ASN A 282 6.88 -0.73 12.58
C ASN A 282 7.39 0.42 13.49
N GLN A 283 6.92 1.66 13.28
CA GLN A 283 7.26 2.84 14.08
C GLN A 283 6.06 3.38 14.87
N THR A 284 5.01 2.56 15.03
CA THR A 284 3.82 2.95 15.79
C THR A 284 4.18 3.20 17.24
N ALA A 285 3.80 4.37 17.78
CA ALA A 285 4.04 4.72 19.17
C ALA A 285 3.27 3.80 20.13
N GLY A 286 3.92 3.39 21.24
CA GLY A 286 3.30 2.57 22.29
C GLY A 286 3.50 1.07 22.14
N ILE A 287 4.17 0.60 21.07
CA ILE A 287 4.53 -0.81 20.89
C ILE A 287 6.02 -0.97 20.58
N PRO A 288 6.64 -2.10 20.98
CA PRO A 288 8.03 -2.38 20.67
C PRO A 288 8.23 -2.60 19.16
N THR A 289 9.29 -2.02 18.62
CA THR A 289 9.67 -2.15 17.22
C THR A 289 10.13 -3.57 16.91
N ALA A 290 9.58 -4.19 15.87
CA ALA A 290 10.03 -5.49 15.37
C ALA A 290 11.42 -5.36 14.73
N ARG A 291 12.34 -6.28 15.08
CA ARG A 291 13.74 -6.27 14.66
C ARG A 291 14.11 -7.58 13.99
N HIS A 292 15.03 -7.50 13.03
CA HIS A 292 15.70 -8.65 12.47
C HIS A 292 16.68 -9.27 13.51
N ARG A 293 17.14 -10.52 13.29
CA ARG A 293 18.15 -11.18 14.16
C ARG A 293 19.42 -10.34 14.36
N SER A 294 19.80 -9.51 13.38
CA SER A 294 20.93 -8.58 13.45
C SER A 294 20.67 -7.33 14.30
N GLY A 295 19.50 -7.19 14.94
CA GLY A 295 19.13 -6.01 15.71
C GLY A 295 18.57 -4.83 14.89
N ARG A 296 18.68 -4.88 13.55
CA ARG A 296 18.14 -3.87 12.64
C ARG A 296 16.61 -3.85 12.70
N PRO A 297 15.93 -2.68 12.78
CA PRO A 297 14.49 -2.59 12.68
C PRO A 297 14.02 -3.03 11.29
N LEU A 298 12.93 -3.80 11.24
CA LEU A 298 12.34 -4.26 9.97
C LEU A 298 11.69 -3.08 9.23
N LYS A 299 11.89 -3.05 7.91
CA LYS A 299 11.32 -2.04 7.00
C LYS A 299 10.02 -2.57 6.42
N THR A 300 8.89 -2.14 7.01
CA THR A 300 7.55 -2.60 6.65
C THR A 300 6.82 -1.63 5.71
N ILE A 301 5.53 -1.80 5.45
CA ILE A 301 4.82 -1.11 4.36
C ILE A 301 4.97 0.42 4.47
N ILE A 302 4.62 1.01 5.62
CA ILE A 302 4.67 2.47 5.79
C ILE A 302 6.10 3.00 5.65
N GLN A 303 7.12 2.28 6.19
CA GLN A 303 8.52 2.66 6.05
C GLN A 303 9.03 2.61 4.61
N ARG A 304 8.41 1.79 3.74
CA ARG A 304 8.72 1.76 2.30
C ARG A 304 8.13 2.94 1.52
N LEU A 305 7.04 3.52 2.03
CA LEU A 305 6.35 4.65 1.39
C LEU A 305 6.82 5.99 1.92
N LYS A 306 6.99 6.08 3.25
CA LYS A 306 7.27 7.31 4.01
C LYS A 306 8.76 7.63 4.07
N GLY A 307 9.06 8.91 4.20
CA GLY A 307 10.41 9.42 4.50
C GLY A 307 11.27 9.70 3.27
N LYS A 308 12.55 10.05 3.51
CA LYS A 308 13.52 10.46 2.49
C LYS A 308 13.81 9.35 1.50
N GLU A 309 13.92 8.12 1.99
CA GLU A 309 14.21 6.91 1.20
C GLU A 309 12.94 6.16 0.78
N GLY A 310 11.76 6.71 1.09
CA GLY A 310 10.49 6.11 0.73
C GLY A 310 10.16 6.26 -0.75
N ARG A 311 9.18 5.48 -1.21
CA ARG A 311 8.78 5.41 -2.62
C ARG A 311 8.39 6.77 -3.20
N PHE A 312 7.68 7.60 -2.46
CA PHE A 312 7.25 8.90 -2.94
C PHE A 312 8.42 9.85 -3.22
N ARG A 313 9.36 10.01 -2.27
CA ARG A 313 10.44 10.99 -2.40
C ARG A 313 11.60 10.51 -3.25
N SER A 314 11.99 9.24 -3.17
CA SER A 314 13.20 8.74 -3.85
C SER A 314 12.96 8.00 -5.16
N ASN A 315 11.69 7.66 -5.50
CA ASN A 315 11.40 6.93 -6.74
C ASN A 315 10.32 7.58 -7.61
N LEU A 316 9.44 8.42 -7.06
CA LEU A 316 8.36 9.07 -7.81
C LEU A 316 8.62 10.57 -8.04
N SER A 317 8.84 11.34 -6.97
CA SER A 317 9.16 12.78 -7.09
C SER A 317 10.56 13.01 -7.64
N GLY A 318 11.52 12.19 -7.26
CA GLY A 318 12.88 12.15 -7.81
C GLY A 318 13.30 10.72 -8.04
N LYS A 319 14.01 10.44 -9.10
CA LYS A 319 14.54 9.12 -9.43
C LYS A 319 15.93 9.22 -10.04
N ARG A 320 16.72 8.14 -9.98
CA ARG A 320 17.99 8.06 -10.67
C ARG A 320 17.74 7.97 -12.16
N VAL A 321 18.47 8.75 -12.92
CA VAL A 321 18.32 8.86 -14.37
C VAL A 321 19.59 8.38 -15.07
N ASN A 322 19.41 7.81 -16.26
CA ASN A 322 20.50 7.49 -17.16
C ASN A 322 21.00 8.76 -17.88
N PHE A 323 22.09 8.65 -18.60
CA PHE A 323 22.70 9.74 -19.35
C PHE A 323 23.07 10.94 -18.44
N SER A 324 23.65 10.64 -17.28
CA SER A 324 24.12 11.64 -16.31
C SER A 324 25.56 11.36 -15.92
N ALA A 325 26.30 12.43 -15.65
CA ALA A 325 27.66 12.35 -15.16
C ALA A 325 27.83 13.24 -13.92
N ARG A 326 28.88 12.97 -13.14
CA ARG A 326 29.26 13.76 -11.97
C ARG A 326 30.77 13.80 -11.89
N THR A 327 31.31 15.02 -11.72
CA THR A 327 32.73 15.23 -11.50
C THR A 327 32.98 16.42 -10.56
N VAL A 328 34.23 16.60 -10.16
CA VAL A 328 34.64 17.74 -9.35
C VAL A 328 34.63 18.97 -10.24
N ILE A 329 34.14 20.09 -9.72
CA ILE A 329 34.17 21.40 -10.38
C ILE A 329 35.41 22.18 -9.97
N THR A 330 36.09 22.80 -10.93
CA THR A 330 37.22 23.67 -10.72
C THR A 330 37.01 25.02 -11.44
N PRO A 331 37.52 26.14 -10.92
CA PRO A 331 37.41 27.41 -11.61
C PRO A 331 38.33 27.44 -12.83
N ASP A 332 37.88 28.10 -13.91
CA ASP A 332 38.69 28.38 -15.09
C ASP A 332 38.45 29.84 -15.52
N PRO A 333 39.48 30.71 -15.46
CA PRO A 333 39.36 32.12 -15.79
C PRO A 333 39.14 32.38 -17.28
N TYR A 334 39.39 31.40 -18.15
CA TYR A 334 39.26 31.57 -19.61
C TYR A 334 37.82 31.26 -20.11
N LEU A 335 36.98 30.66 -19.27
CA LEU A 335 35.59 30.39 -19.62
C LEU A 335 34.71 31.62 -19.39
N SER A 336 33.81 31.88 -20.32
CA SER A 336 32.75 32.88 -20.13
C SER A 336 31.73 32.41 -19.08
N ILE A 337 30.99 33.35 -18.47
CA ILE A 337 30.04 33.07 -17.39
C ILE A 337 28.91 32.11 -17.79
N ASN A 338 28.61 31.97 -19.07
CA ASN A 338 27.62 31.08 -19.65
C ASN A 338 28.20 29.79 -20.24
N GLN A 339 29.47 29.49 -19.98
CA GLN A 339 30.16 28.30 -20.48
C GLN A 339 30.55 27.36 -19.35
N VAL A 340 30.54 26.08 -19.64
CA VAL A 340 30.95 24.99 -18.74
C VAL A 340 31.87 24.03 -19.52
N GLY A 341 33.06 23.78 -18.97
CA GLY A 341 33.96 22.75 -19.47
C GLY A 341 33.50 21.37 -19.05
N VAL A 342 33.29 20.48 -19.99
CA VAL A 342 32.86 19.07 -19.73
C VAL A 342 34.08 18.17 -20.02
N PRO A 343 34.43 17.22 -19.10
CA PRO A 343 35.47 16.24 -19.37
C PRO A 343 35.17 15.41 -20.61
N GLU A 344 36.15 15.19 -21.47
CA GLU A 344 35.99 14.43 -22.71
C GLU A 344 35.48 13.00 -22.48
N MET A 345 35.99 12.34 -21.45
CA MET A 345 35.52 10.99 -21.08
C MET A 345 34.01 10.95 -20.78
N ALA A 346 33.51 11.93 -20.02
CA ALA A 346 32.09 12.03 -19.76
C ALA A 346 31.26 12.32 -21.04
N ALA A 347 31.79 13.15 -21.91
CA ALA A 347 31.17 13.49 -23.18
C ALA A 347 31.07 12.28 -24.14
N ARG A 348 32.06 11.38 -24.12
CA ARG A 348 32.06 10.14 -24.91
C ARG A 348 30.96 9.17 -24.48
N GLU A 349 30.75 9.03 -23.15
CA GLU A 349 29.79 8.07 -22.57
C GLU A 349 28.35 8.57 -22.63
N LEU A 350 28.16 9.89 -22.59
CA LEU A 350 26.82 10.49 -22.55
C LEU A 350 26.22 10.61 -23.95
N THR A 351 25.13 9.88 -24.19
CA THR A 351 24.41 9.89 -25.46
C THR A 351 22.95 10.22 -25.28
N VAL A 352 22.32 10.77 -26.30
CA VAL A 352 20.89 11.08 -26.35
C VAL A 352 20.27 10.36 -27.54
N PRO A 353 19.18 9.58 -27.37
CA PRO A 353 18.49 8.94 -28.49
C PRO A 353 17.75 9.99 -29.32
N VAL A 354 18.07 10.09 -30.60
CA VAL A 354 17.43 11.00 -31.55
C VAL A 354 16.71 10.17 -32.60
N ARG A 355 15.40 10.35 -32.74
CA ARG A 355 14.63 9.72 -33.84
C ARG A 355 14.89 10.43 -35.15
N THR A 356 15.30 9.69 -36.16
CA THR A 356 15.39 10.20 -37.53
C THR A 356 14.02 10.49 -38.10
N ASN A 357 13.87 11.65 -38.70
CA ASN A 357 12.69 12.09 -39.42
C ASN A 357 13.10 12.85 -40.70
N ILE A 358 12.14 13.22 -41.54
CA ILE A 358 12.41 13.90 -42.80
C ILE A 358 13.19 15.22 -42.58
N HIS A 359 12.92 15.92 -41.50
CA HIS A 359 13.52 17.22 -41.25
C HIS A 359 14.98 17.16 -40.75
N ASN A 360 15.36 16.11 -40.04
CA ASN A 360 16.71 15.95 -39.52
C ASN A 360 17.59 14.96 -40.25
N LEU A 361 17.02 14.27 -41.30
CA LEU A 361 17.72 13.22 -42.04
C LEU A 361 19.02 13.70 -42.69
N GLN A 362 19.01 14.90 -43.29
CA GLN A 362 20.23 15.44 -43.89
C GLN A 362 21.30 15.74 -42.89
N PHE A 363 20.93 16.31 -41.75
CA PHE A 363 21.84 16.58 -40.65
C PHE A 363 22.43 15.29 -40.03
N MET A 364 21.60 14.25 -39.86
CA MET A 364 22.08 12.96 -39.39
C MET A 364 23.04 12.28 -40.41
N LYS A 365 22.76 12.38 -41.71
CA LYS A 365 23.67 11.88 -42.76
C LYS A 365 25.01 12.67 -42.77
N TRP A 366 24.95 13.96 -42.51
CA TRP A 366 26.16 14.78 -42.42
C TRP A 366 26.98 14.40 -41.17
N LEU A 367 26.37 14.25 -40.01
CA LEU A 367 27.04 13.78 -38.80
C LEU A 367 27.72 12.43 -39.03
N MET A 368 27.10 11.51 -39.72
CA MET A 368 27.68 10.20 -40.03
C MET A 368 28.91 10.30 -40.95
N LYS A 369 28.89 11.21 -41.93
CA LYS A 369 30.00 11.36 -42.89
C LYS A 369 31.20 12.09 -42.30
N GLU A 370 30.96 13.15 -41.55
CA GLU A 370 31.99 14.05 -41.00
C GLU A 370 32.65 13.53 -39.72
N ASN A 371 31.93 12.74 -38.96
CA ASN A 371 32.31 12.40 -37.59
C ASN A 371 32.62 10.91 -37.37
N PHE A 372 32.45 10.05 -38.39
CA PHE A 372 32.81 8.65 -38.29
C PHE A 372 34.08 8.37 -39.06
N ASP A 373 35.21 8.23 -38.36
CA ASP A 373 36.47 7.76 -38.94
C ASP A 373 36.69 6.29 -38.52
N PRO A 374 36.52 5.34 -39.47
CA PRO A 374 36.72 3.91 -39.13
C PRO A 374 38.20 3.58 -38.89
N SER A 375 39.14 4.46 -39.24
CA SER A 375 40.57 4.25 -39.06
C SER A 375 41.12 4.64 -37.68
N ASP A 376 40.38 5.47 -36.93
CA ASP A 376 40.72 5.88 -35.57
C ASP A 376 39.49 5.83 -34.64
N PRO A 377 39.10 4.63 -34.19
CA PRO A 377 37.95 4.46 -33.33
C PRO A 377 38.13 5.04 -31.92
N GLU A 378 39.34 5.38 -31.51
CA GLU A 378 39.63 5.97 -30.19
C GLU A 378 39.44 7.50 -30.18
N ARG A 379 39.45 8.14 -31.37
CA ARG A 379 39.25 9.58 -31.46
C ARG A 379 37.78 9.94 -31.23
N TYR A 380 37.50 10.60 -30.11
CA TYR A 380 36.18 11.13 -29.84
C TYR A 380 35.89 12.33 -30.79
N ILE A 381 34.90 12.13 -31.63
CA ILE A 381 34.34 13.19 -32.46
C ILE A 381 32.85 13.30 -32.05
N PRO A 382 32.34 14.51 -31.68
CA PRO A 382 30.91 14.66 -31.36
C PRO A 382 30.06 14.24 -32.53
N GLY A 383 29.21 13.21 -32.35
CA GLY A 383 28.43 12.67 -33.44
C GLY A 383 27.54 11.52 -33.05
N ILE A 384 27.45 10.51 -33.89
CA ILE A 384 26.60 9.33 -33.68
C ILE A 384 27.45 8.22 -33.09
N ASN A 385 27.14 7.75 -31.86
CA ASN A 385 27.84 6.66 -31.23
C ASN A 385 27.39 5.29 -31.78
N TYR A 386 26.09 5.11 -32.01
CA TYR A 386 25.54 3.90 -32.62
C TYR A 386 24.12 4.12 -33.16
N MET A 387 23.67 3.23 -34.03
CA MET A 387 22.34 3.25 -34.60
C MET A 387 21.48 2.15 -34.03
N ILE A 388 20.30 2.50 -33.54
CA ILE A 388 19.26 1.55 -33.15
C ILE A 388 18.37 1.31 -34.37
N ARG A 389 18.26 0.06 -34.82
CA ARG A 389 17.34 -0.34 -35.89
C ARG A 389 16.00 -0.69 -35.25
N PRO A 390 14.87 -0.34 -35.86
CA PRO A 390 13.59 -0.89 -35.47
C PRO A 390 13.61 -2.41 -35.73
N ASP A 391 13.14 -3.19 -34.74
CA ASP A 391 12.93 -4.64 -34.85
C ASP A 391 11.79 -4.96 -35.81
#